data_25641d3fcd0086521201f183e2f978d0
#
_entry.id   25641d3fcd0086521201f183e2f978d0
#
_cell.length_a   1.000
_cell.length_b   1.000
_cell.length_c   1.000
_cell.angle_alpha   90.00
_cell.angle_beta   90.00
_cell.angle_gamma   90.00
#
_symmetry.space_group_name_H-M   'P 1'
#
loop_
_entity.id
_entity.type
_entity.pdbx_description
1 polymer ?
#
loop_
_entity_poly.entity_id
_entity_poly.type
_entity_poly.pdbx_seq_one_letter_code
_entity_poly.pdbx_strand_id
1 'polypeptide(L)'
;MSETKTAKQPESSSLLGYSLADLEALYEEMGQKPYRVKQTMEWIYKQRISDIEEMSNLPANLREHLSQSYHLNNLEHIETKGAADTTRKFLFRLHDGRYVETVFIPASVGLKGKQSSRKTICVSSQVGCAYGCKFCASGLAGFTRNLL
;
A
#
# COMPACT_ATOMS: atom_id res chain seq x y z
N MET A 1 -11.40 -20.14 36.72
CA MET A 1 -11.27 -18.92 35.92
C MET A 1 -10.45 -19.31 34.70
N SER A 2 -11.14 -19.52 33.58
CA SER A 2 -10.57 -20.07 32.35
C SER A 2 -10.21 -18.90 31.45
N GLU A 3 -8.93 -18.67 31.27
CA GLU A 3 -8.42 -17.67 30.30
C GLU A 3 -8.60 -18.23 28.88
N THR A 4 -9.56 -17.65 28.18
CA THR A 4 -9.77 -17.91 26.75
C THR A 4 -8.62 -17.23 25.98
N LYS A 5 -7.61 -18.02 25.60
CA LYS A 5 -6.61 -17.59 24.59
C LYS A 5 -7.35 -17.31 23.29
N THR A 6 -7.54 -16.03 23.00
CA THR A 6 -7.96 -15.57 21.67
C THR A 6 -6.88 -15.99 20.67
N ALA A 7 -7.20 -16.95 19.82
CA ALA A 7 -6.32 -17.37 18.74
C ALA A 7 -6.08 -16.14 17.83
N LYS A 8 -4.84 -15.65 17.78
CA LYS A 8 -4.39 -14.64 16.84
C LYS A 8 -4.60 -15.22 15.44
N GLN A 9 -5.55 -14.69 14.68
CA GLN A 9 -5.71 -15.04 13.27
C GLN A 9 -4.36 -14.77 12.58
N PRO A 10 -3.89 -15.64 11.66
CA PRO A 10 -2.68 -15.37 10.93
C PRO A 10 -2.88 -14.03 10.18
N GLU A 11 -1.97 -13.10 10.41
CA GLU A 11 -1.99 -11.81 9.72
C GLU A 11 -1.87 -12.11 8.23
N SER A 12 -2.94 -11.86 7.47
CA SER A 12 -2.92 -12.06 6.02
C SER A 12 -1.83 -11.18 5.42
N SER A 13 -0.97 -11.76 4.60
CA SER A 13 0.14 -11.04 3.99
C SER A 13 -0.34 -10.21 2.80
N SER A 14 0.29 -9.06 2.55
CA SER A 14 -0.03 -8.26 1.37
C SER A 14 0.63 -8.80 0.11
N LEU A 15 -0.13 -9.04 -0.95
CA LEU A 15 0.43 -9.39 -2.26
C LEU A 15 1.26 -8.25 -2.88
N LEU A 16 1.04 -7.01 -2.48
CA LEU A 16 1.80 -5.86 -2.97
C LEU A 16 3.29 -5.87 -2.56
N GLY A 17 3.63 -6.61 -1.50
CA GLY A 17 4.99 -6.78 -1.01
C GLY A 17 5.80 -7.85 -1.75
N TYR A 18 5.16 -8.67 -2.58
CA TYR A 18 5.81 -9.77 -3.29
C TYR A 18 6.50 -9.28 -4.56
N SER A 19 7.75 -9.68 -4.77
CA SER A 19 8.42 -9.54 -6.06
C SER A 19 7.83 -10.51 -7.09
N LEU A 20 8.18 -10.33 -8.37
CA LEU A 20 7.78 -11.28 -9.41
C LEU A 20 8.24 -12.70 -9.10
N ALA A 21 9.49 -12.84 -8.64
CA ALA A 21 10.09 -14.14 -8.29
C ALA A 21 9.37 -14.80 -7.10
N ASP A 22 8.98 -14.01 -6.08
CA ASP A 22 8.24 -14.53 -4.93
C ASP A 22 6.86 -15.03 -5.34
N LEU A 23 6.17 -14.30 -6.24
CA LEU A 23 4.87 -14.73 -6.78
C LEU A 23 5.01 -15.97 -7.66
N GLU A 24 6.07 -16.08 -8.45
CA GLU A 24 6.34 -17.27 -9.26
C GLU A 24 6.54 -18.50 -8.36
N ALA A 25 7.36 -18.39 -7.30
CA ALA A 25 7.57 -19.46 -6.34
C ALA A 25 6.26 -19.84 -5.62
N LEU A 26 5.50 -18.86 -5.14
CA LEU A 26 4.21 -19.08 -4.49
C LEU A 26 3.22 -19.83 -5.39
N TYR A 27 3.15 -19.43 -6.68
CA TYR A 27 2.23 -20.07 -7.62
C TYR A 27 2.68 -21.47 -8.03
N GLU A 28 3.99 -21.72 -8.09
CA GLU A 28 4.54 -23.04 -8.31
C GLU A 28 4.21 -24.00 -7.14
N GLU A 29 4.34 -23.54 -5.90
CA GLU A 29 3.92 -24.29 -4.70
C GLU A 29 2.44 -24.65 -4.72
N MET A 30 1.59 -23.75 -5.25
CA MET A 30 0.14 -23.99 -5.45
C MET A 30 -0.17 -24.82 -6.71
N GLY A 31 0.82 -25.31 -7.44
CA GLY A 31 0.65 -26.06 -8.69
C GLY A 31 0.03 -25.24 -9.83
N GLN A 32 0.17 -23.91 -9.78
CA GLN A 32 -0.36 -23.00 -10.79
C GLN A 32 0.64 -22.78 -11.92
N LYS A 33 0.11 -22.49 -13.11
CA LYS A 33 0.95 -22.23 -14.29
C LYS A 33 1.58 -20.83 -14.20
N PRO A 34 2.85 -20.64 -14.68
CA PRO A 34 3.57 -19.35 -14.55
C PRO A 34 2.84 -18.14 -15.15
N TYR A 35 2.06 -18.31 -16.21
CA TYR A 35 1.33 -17.19 -16.81
C TYR A 35 0.27 -16.58 -15.89
N ARG A 36 -0.17 -17.31 -14.84
CA ARG A 36 -1.12 -16.81 -13.86
C ARG A 36 -0.54 -15.67 -13.03
N VAL A 37 0.78 -15.71 -12.77
CA VAL A 37 1.49 -14.62 -12.09
C VAL A 37 1.35 -13.31 -12.88
N LYS A 38 1.56 -13.37 -14.20
CA LYS A 38 1.38 -12.20 -15.07
C LYS A 38 -0.05 -11.65 -15.03
N GLN A 39 -1.05 -12.54 -15.03
CA GLN A 39 -2.45 -12.13 -14.89
C GLN A 39 -2.70 -11.41 -13.56
N THR A 40 -2.19 -11.94 -12.45
CA THR A 40 -2.30 -11.30 -11.14
C THR A 40 -1.62 -9.94 -11.11
N MET A 41 -0.40 -9.84 -11.64
CA MET A 41 0.33 -8.56 -11.72
C MET A 41 -0.41 -7.52 -12.59
N GLU A 42 -1.04 -7.94 -13.70
CA GLU A 42 -1.87 -7.05 -14.51
C GLU A 42 -3.08 -6.51 -13.74
N TRP A 43 -3.76 -7.36 -12.98
CA TRP A 43 -4.87 -6.94 -12.14
C TRP A 43 -4.42 -5.93 -11.08
N ILE A 44 -3.34 -6.21 -10.37
CA ILE A 44 -2.82 -5.36 -9.30
C ILE A 44 -2.34 -4.01 -9.85
N TYR A 45 -1.42 -4.01 -10.82
CA TYR A 45 -0.70 -2.81 -11.21
C TYR A 45 -1.30 -2.05 -12.38
N LYS A 46 -2.00 -2.73 -13.28
CA LYS A 46 -2.61 -2.12 -14.47
C LYS A 46 -4.09 -1.80 -14.25
N GLN A 47 -4.86 -2.76 -13.76
CA GLN A 47 -6.28 -2.56 -13.44
C GLN A 47 -6.49 -1.88 -12.07
N ARG A 48 -5.50 -1.98 -11.17
CA ARG A 48 -5.51 -1.32 -9.84
C ARG A 48 -6.72 -1.71 -9.02
N ILE A 49 -7.07 -2.98 -9.04
CA ILE A 49 -8.16 -3.53 -8.23
C ILE A 49 -7.85 -3.40 -6.73
N SER A 50 -8.89 -3.38 -5.93
CA SER A 50 -8.81 -3.37 -4.47
C SER A 50 -9.19 -4.70 -3.83
N ASP A 51 -9.78 -5.61 -4.60
CA ASP A 51 -10.22 -6.92 -4.14
C ASP A 51 -9.72 -8.03 -5.08
N ILE A 52 -9.21 -9.11 -4.49
CA ILE A 52 -8.71 -10.29 -5.22
C ILE A 52 -9.84 -10.97 -6.00
N GLU A 53 -11.07 -10.91 -5.51
CA GLU A 53 -12.23 -11.48 -6.18
C GLU A 53 -12.55 -10.86 -7.53
N GLU A 54 -12.07 -9.64 -7.79
CA GLU A 54 -12.20 -8.97 -9.09
C GLU A 54 -11.37 -9.62 -10.21
N MET A 55 -10.39 -10.49 -9.87
CA MET A 55 -9.49 -11.16 -10.83
C MET A 55 -10.21 -12.24 -11.65
N SER A 56 -11.19 -11.83 -12.48
CA SER A 56 -12.14 -12.73 -13.16
C SER A 56 -11.51 -13.76 -14.10
N ASN A 57 -10.30 -13.53 -14.60
CA ASN A 57 -9.58 -14.48 -15.46
C ASN A 57 -8.74 -15.50 -14.68
N LEU A 58 -8.73 -15.44 -13.34
CA LEU A 58 -8.18 -16.48 -12.49
C LEU A 58 -9.27 -17.52 -12.13
N PRO A 59 -8.92 -18.79 -11.98
CA PRO A 59 -9.85 -19.81 -11.49
C PRO A 59 -10.43 -19.44 -10.13
N ALA A 60 -11.71 -19.78 -9.90
CA ALA A 60 -12.41 -19.42 -8.67
C ALA A 60 -11.72 -19.98 -7.41
N ASN A 61 -11.26 -21.25 -7.46
CA ASN A 61 -10.53 -21.86 -6.36
C ASN A 61 -9.20 -21.15 -6.03
N LEU A 62 -8.52 -20.59 -7.05
CA LEU A 62 -7.30 -19.81 -6.83
C LEU A 62 -7.60 -18.47 -6.18
N ARG A 63 -8.65 -17.76 -6.64
CA ARG A 63 -9.08 -16.49 -6.05
C ARG A 63 -9.49 -16.68 -4.59
N GLU A 64 -10.28 -17.69 -4.30
CA GLU A 64 -10.69 -18.03 -2.94
C GLU A 64 -9.47 -18.31 -2.04
N HIS A 65 -8.52 -19.12 -2.50
CA HIS A 65 -7.29 -19.39 -1.75
C HIS A 65 -6.47 -18.11 -1.50
N LEU A 66 -6.32 -17.26 -2.52
CA LEU A 66 -5.61 -16.00 -2.38
C LEU A 66 -6.32 -15.05 -1.43
N SER A 67 -7.66 -14.90 -1.51
CA SER A 67 -8.43 -13.99 -0.66
C SER A 67 -8.47 -14.41 0.80
N GLN A 68 -8.35 -15.71 1.09
CA GLN A 68 -8.24 -16.22 2.46
C GLN A 68 -6.87 -15.94 3.09
N SER A 69 -5.81 -15.92 2.30
CA SER A 69 -4.41 -15.85 2.78
C SER A 69 -3.76 -14.49 2.57
N TYR A 70 -4.26 -13.70 1.64
CA TYR A 70 -3.64 -12.45 1.20
C TYR A 70 -4.65 -11.32 1.05
N HIS A 71 -4.14 -10.09 1.06
CA HIS A 71 -4.90 -8.87 0.76
C HIS A 71 -4.11 -7.94 -0.17
N LEU A 72 -4.80 -6.98 -0.81
CA LEU A 72 -4.21 -6.00 -1.72
C LEU A 72 -4.01 -4.63 -1.08
N ASN A 73 -4.76 -4.31 -0.02
CA ASN A 73 -4.75 -2.98 0.58
C ASN A 73 -4.08 -3.00 1.95
N ASN A 74 -2.97 -2.24 2.05
CA ASN A 74 -2.26 -2.01 3.32
C ASN A 74 -2.56 -0.63 3.91
N LEU A 75 -3.29 0.23 3.19
CA LEU A 75 -3.51 1.61 3.54
C LEU A 75 -5.01 1.92 3.54
N GLU A 76 -5.51 2.40 4.67
CA GLU A 76 -6.86 2.96 4.77
C GLU A 76 -6.76 4.47 4.67
N HIS A 77 -7.41 5.06 3.65
CA HIS A 77 -7.48 6.51 3.51
C HIS A 77 -8.40 7.09 4.58
N ILE A 78 -7.87 7.98 5.42
CA ILE A 78 -8.62 8.62 6.53
C ILE A 78 -9.06 10.02 6.16
N GLU A 79 -8.15 10.85 5.64
CA GLU A 79 -8.43 12.26 5.42
C GLU A 79 -7.60 12.81 4.25
N THR A 80 -8.17 13.78 3.54
CA THR A 80 -7.46 14.63 2.58
C THR A 80 -7.56 16.09 2.99
N LYS A 81 -6.43 16.78 3.08
CA LYS A 81 -6.36 18.25 3.30
C LYS A 81 -5.80 18.94 2.07
N GLY A 82 -6.33 20.12 1.77
CA GLY A 82 -5.97 20.95 0.60
C GLY A 82 -7.06 20.93 -0.48
N ALA A 83 -7.03 21.91 -1.39
CA ALA A 83 -7.95 22.00 -2.51
C ALA A 83 -7.48 21.15 -3.71
N ALA A 84 -8.38 20.88 -4.66
CA ALA A 84 -8.11 19.99 -5.80
C ALA A 84 -7.01 20.50 -6.73
N ASP A 85 -6.83 21.81 -6.82
CA ASP A 85 -5.87 22.53 -7.66
C ASP A 85 -4.57 22.91 -6.95
N THR A 86 -4.45 22.59 -5.65
CA THR A 86 -3.30 22.93 -4.82
C THR A 86 -2.60 21.69 -4.28
N THR A 87 -1.59 21.90 -3.44
CA THR A 87 -0.95 20.82 -2.67
C THR A 87 -1.98 20.15 -1.79
N ARG A 88 -2.04 18.81 -1.88
CA ARG A 88 -2.92 17.97 -1.07
C ARG A 88 -2.12 17.01 -0.22
N LYS A 89 -2.51 16.90 1.03
CA LYS A 89 -1.97 15.93 1.98
C LYS A 89 -3.01 14.87 2.26
N PHE A 90 -2.60 13.61 2.15
CA PHE A 90 -3.42 12.44 2.39
C PHE A 90 -2.90 11.76 3.66
N LEU A 91 -3.80 11.46 4.58
CA LEU A 91 -3.53 10.68 5.78
C LEU A 91 -4.02 9.25 5.57
N PHE A 92 -3.15 8.30 5.79
CA PHE A 92 -3.48 6.88 5.72
C PHE A 92 -3.24 6.20 7.06
N ARG A 93 -4.12 5.26 7.41
CA ARG A 93 -3.95 4.33 8.52
C ARG A 93 -3.37 3.01 7.99
N LEU A 94 -2.35 2.52 8.68
CA LEU A 94 -1.73 1.22 8.44
C LEU A 94 -2.48 0.13 9.20
N HIS A 95 -2.23 -1.13 8.86
CA HIS A 95 -2.83 -2.30 9.53
C HIS A 95 -2.53 -2.38 11.03
N ASP A 96 -1.40 -1.82 11.47
CA ASP A 96 -1.00 -1.75 12.88
C ASP A 96 -1.61 -0.54 13.64
N GLY A 97 -2.57 0.17 13.00
CA GLY A 97 -3.26 1.34 13.57
C GLY A 97 -2.45 2.64 13.54
N ARG A 98 -1.22 2.62 13.03
CA ARG A 98 -0.38 3.81 12.90
C ARG A 98 -0.72 4.58 11.64
N TYR A 99 -0.23 5.83 11.57
CA TYR A 99 -0.54 6.75 10.48
C TYR A 99 0.70 7.13 9.70
N VAL A 100 0.51 7.33 8.40
CA VAL A 100 1.51 7.89 7.48
C VAL A 100 0.87 8.92 6.58
N GLU A 101 1.67 9.86 6.09
CA GLU A 101 1.21 10.92 5.21
C GLU A 101 1.84 10.78 3.82
N THR A 102 1.07 11.17 2.81
CA THR A 102 1.53 11.34 1.42
C THR A 102 1.12 12.72 0.97
N VAL A 103 2.00 13.43 0.25
CA VAL A 103 1.73 14.79 -0.24
C VAL A 103 1.80 14.81 -1.75
N PHE A 104 0.71 15.22 -2.38
CA PHE A 104 0.67 15.54 -3.80
C PHE A 104 0.93 17.02 -4.01
N ILE A 105 1.94 17.35 -4.82
CA ILE A 105 2.36 18.71 -5.12
C ILE A 105 2.21 18.91 -6.64
N PRO A 106 1.17 19.66 -7.09
CA PRO A 106 1.06 20.04 -8.49
C PRO A 106 2.17 21.01 -8.85
N ALA A 107 2.52 21.08 -10.12
CA ALA A 107 3.48 22.08 -10.60
C ALA A 107 2.92 23.49 -10.42
N SER A 108 3.74 24.38 -9.85
CA SER A 108 3.46 25.80 -9.87
C SER A 108 3.64 26.40 -11.28
N VAL A 109 2.89 27.46 -11.57
CA VAL A 109 3.13 28.25 -12.78
C VAL A 109 4.55 28.83 -12.69
N GLY A 110 5.40 28.48 -13.63
CA GLY A 110 6.78 28.99 -13.66
C GLY A 110 6.82 30.51 -13.88
N LEU A 111 7.92 31.16 -13.44
CA LEU A 111 8.15 32.61 -13.54
C LEU A 111 7.94 33.23 -14.95
N LYS A 112 7.85 32.40 -16.01
CA LYS A 112 7.63 32.82 -17.40
C LYS A 112 6.21 32.47 -17.91
N GLY A 113 5.24 32.20 -17.01
CA GLY A 113 3.85 31.89 -17.39
C GLY A 113 3.66 30.53 -18.08
N LYS A 114 4.70 29.74 -18.28
CA LYS A 114 4.57 28.39 -18.82
C LYS A 114 4.10 27.44 -17.70
N GLN A 115 2.92 26.86 -17.92
CA GLN A 115 2.37 25.84 -17.02
C GLN A 115 3.19 24.56 -17.17
N SER A 116 3.83 24.12 -16.10
CA SER A 116 4.51 22.84 -16.07
C SER A 116 3.46 21.72 -15.84
N SER A 117 3.58 20.63 -16.59
CA SER A 117 2.75 19.43 -16.36
C SER A 117 3.28 18.52 -15.26
N ARG A 118 4.38 18.93 -14.59
CA ARG A 118 5.03 18.13 -13.55
C ARG A 118 4.09 17.92 -12.36
N LYS A 119 3.98 16.67 -11.92
CA LYS A 119 3.29 16.29 -10.68
C LYS A 119 4.29 15.58 -9.80
N THR A 120 4.37 15.99 -8.53
CA THR A 120 5.27 15.36 -7.55
C THR A 120 4.43 14.71 -6.47
N ILE A 121 4.81 13.48 -6.09
CA ILE A 121 4.24 12.78 -4.94
C ILE A 121 5.39 12.56 -3.96
N CYS A 122 5.22 13.06 -2.74
CA CYS A 122 6.11 12.79 -1.62
C CYS A 122 5.44 11.71 -0.76
N VAL A 123 6.09 10.58 -0.59
CA VAL A 123 5.58 9.44 0.18
C VAL A 123 6.41 9.24 1.45
N SER A 124 5.77 8.81 2.53
CA SER A 124 6.46 8.39 3.74
C SER A 124 7.10 7.02 3.49
N SER A 125 8.34 6.85 3.91
CA SER A 125 9.08 5.57 3.92
C SER A 125 9.22 4.97 5.31
N GLN A 126 8.77 5.70 6.33
CA GLN A 126 8.88 5.32 7.74
C GLN A 126 7.61 5.72 8.50
N VAL A 127 7.34 5.02 9.59
CA VAL A 127 6.42 5.47 10.64
C VAL A 127 7.24 6.23 11.67
N GLY A 128 6.98 7.54 11.80
CA GLY A 128 7.85 8.46 12.51
C GLY A 128 9.13 8.80 11.73
N CYS A 129 10.16 9.26 12.41
CA CYS A 129 11.42 9.64 11.76
C CYS A 129 12.62 9.35 12.67
N ALA A 130 13.62 8.65 12.11
CA ALA A 130 14.83 8.27 12.84
C ALA A 130 15.77 9.48 13.14
N TYR A 131 15.63 10.57 12.41
CA TYR A 131 16.49 11.77 12.63
C TYR A 131 16.13 12.55 13.89
N GLY A 132 14.89 12.47 14.39
CA GLY A 132 14.47 13.07 15.64
C GLY A 132 14.66 14.60 15.71
N CYS A 133 14.59 15.32 14.60
CA CYS A 133 14.74 16.78 14.56
C CYS A 133 13.66 17.47 15.42
N LYS A 134 14.07 18.26 16.42
CA LYS A 134 13.17 18.90 17.39
C LYS A 134 12.20 19.94 16.78
N PHE A 135 12.52 20.45 15.60
CA PHE A 135 11.67 21.41 14.87
C PHE A 135 10.75 20.77 13.83
N CYS A 136 10.81 19.44 13.64
CA CYS A 136 10.08 18.72 12.59
C CYS A 136 8.97 17.88 13.21
N ALA A 137 7.73 18.10 12.77
CA ALA A 137 6.56 17.34 13.26
C ALA A 137 6.72 15.82 13.06
N SER A 138 7.33 15.39 11.96
CA SER A 138 7.59 13.96 11.71
C SER A 138 8.58 13.33 12.68
N GLY A 139 9.44 14.13 13.33
CA GLY A 139 10.42 13.67 14.32
C GLY A 139 9.91 13.65 15.75
N LEU A 140 8.84 14.38 16.06
CA LEU A 140 8.34 14.54 17.43
C LEU A 140 7.84 13.24 18.07
N ALA A 141 7.25 12.36 17.28
CA ALA A 141 6.75 11.06 17.72
C ALA A 141 7.83 9.96 17.79
N GLY A 142 9.08 10.29 17.45
CA GLY A 142 10.18 9.33 17.34
C GLY A 142 10.06 8.41 16.13
N PHE A 143 10.96 7.44 16.05
CA PHE A 143 11.00 6.40 15.02
C PHE A 143 10.34 5.13 15.52
N THR A 144 9.49 4.54 14.70
CA THR A 144 8.86 3.25 15.01
C THR A 144 9.40 2.13 14.13
N ARG A 145 9.28 2.27 12.81
CA ARG A 145 9.73 1.27 11.83
C ARG A 145 9.81 1.84 10.42
N ASN A 146 10.52 1.16 9.54
CA ASN A 146 10.43 1.41 8.11
C ASN A 146 9.10 0.87 7.55
N LEU A 147 8.65 1.42 6.45
CA LEU A 147 7.61 0.83 5.62
C LEU A 147 8.30 -0.15 4.65
N LEU A 148 7.78 -1.35 4.60
CA LEU A 148 8.20 -2.40 3.67
C LEU A 148 7.30 -2.37 2.44
#